data_161ed86954a0a3adf3a8ade9683081c9
#
_entry.id   161ed86954a0a3adf3a8ade9683081c9
#
_cell.length_a   1.000
_cell.length_b   1.000
_cell.length_c   1.000
_cell.angle_alpha   90.00
_cell.angle_beta   90.00
_cell.angle_gamma   90.00
#
_symmetry.space_group_name_H-M   'P 1'
#
loop_
_entity.id
_entity.type
_entity.pdbx_description
1 polymer ?
#
loop_
_entity_poly.entity_id
_entity_poly.type
_entity_poly.pdbx_seq_one_letter_code
_entity_poly.pdbx_strand_id
1 'polypeptide(L)'
;MALYVNTNVSSLNAQRQLQNSGNALDTSFKRLSSGFRINSAADDAAGLQIADRLTSQINGLNQGNRNANDGISLAQTAEGALDEVTSMLQRMRTLAQQSANGSNTDEDRLAIQDEVDSLTKEINRIAEDTTFGGKELLDGSYEANFQVGANAAQTIGFSMKTVGDTSQDGQNRSLAAQGGFTLSGMASVASTVSGKGLTAHADGVSVVSGAAISSGDTFAATFSASTISVTSQTNAQMTLAGVDSLIAVVDKKRAELGAVQNRFQSTIRNQANISENLSAAKSRIKDTDFATETANLTKMQILQQASQTILSQANQRPQAALSLLG
;
A
#
# COMPACT_ATOMS: atom_id res chain seq x y z
N MET A 1 -70.04 29.30 -16.38
CA MET A 1 -69.70 28.14 -15.55
C MET A 1 -70.83 27.98 -14.55
N ALA A 2 -71.40 26.77 -14.43
CA ALA A 2 -72.44 26.52 -13.44
C ALA A 2 -71.86 26.63 -12.01
N LEU A 3 -72.51 27.42 -11.16
CA LEU A 3 -72.14 27.61 -9.77
C LEU A 3 -72.87 26.54 -8.93
N TYR A 4 -72.11 25.51 -8.54
CA TYR A 4 -72.57 24.49 -7.64
C TYR A 4 -72.25 24.92 -6.19
N VAL A 5 -73.26 25.07 -5.34
CA VAL A 5 -73.09 25.54 -3.92
C VAL A 5 -72.53 24.43 -3.06
N ASN A 6 -72.95 23.17 -3.25
CA ASN A 6 -72.55 22.05 -2.41
C ASN A 6 -71.15 21.45 -2.79
N THR A 7 -70.65 21.70 -3.98
CA THR A 7 -69.36 21.19 -4.42
C THR A 7 -68.54 22.31 -5.11
N ASN A 8 -67.60 22.89 -4.36
CA ASN A 8 -66.73 23.95 -4.89
C ASN A 8 -65.48 23.37 -5.53
N VAL A 9 -65.57 23.02 -6.83
CA VAL A 9 -64.47 22.42 -7.61
C VAL A 9 -63.23 23.32 -7.62
N SER A 10 -63.42 24.67 -7.59
CA SER A 10 -62.30 25.60 -7.55
C SER A 10 -61.52 25.53 -6.21
N SER A 11 -62.25 25.38 -5.09
CA SER A 11 -61.63 25.20 -3.77
C SER A 11 -60.88 23.85 -3.68
N LEU A 12 -61.47 22.77 -4.16
CA LEU A 12 -60.80 21.44 -4.22
C LEU A 12 -59.54 21.43 -5.08
N ASN A 13 -59.58 22.19 -6.17
CA ASN A 13 -58.41 22.31 -7.06
C ASN A 13 -57.28 23.14 -6.37
N ALA A 14 -57.63 24.24 -5.69
CA ALA A 14 -56.71 25.05 -4.93
C ALA A 14 -56.10 24.26 -3.74
N GLN A 15 -56.88 23.43 -3.03
CA GLN A 15 -56.42 22.54 -1.99
C GLN A 15 -55.41 21.51 -2.51
N ARG A 16 -55.70 20.86 -3.66
CA ARG A 16 -54.72 19.92 -4.27
C ARG A 16 -53.42 20.63 -4.67
N GLN A 17 -53.51 21.84 -5.21
CA GLN A 17 -52.31 22.59 -5.59
C GLN A 17 -51.49 23.01 -4.33
N LEU A 18 -52.17 23.41 -3.25
CA LEU A 18 -51.53 23.71 -1.98
C LEU A 18 -50.79 22.49 -1.41
N GLN A 19 -51.44 21.32 -1.43
CA GLN A 19 -50.83 20.08 -0.95
C GLN A 19 -49.64 19.64 -1.81
N ASN A 20 -49.73 19.74 -3.11
CA ASN A 20 -48.61 19.45 -4.02
C ASN A 20 -47.45 20.41 -3.83
N SER A 21 -47.71 21.71 -3.63
CA SER A 21 -46.66 22.69 -3.34
C SER A 21 -46.02 22.46 -1.99
N GLY A 22 -46.79 22.05 -0.94
CA GLY A 22 -46.26 21.66 0.36
C GLY A 22 -45.34 20.45 0.29
N ASN A 23 -45.76 19.37 -0.36
CA ASN A 23 -44.93 18.18 -0.52
C ASN A 23 -43.63 18.46 -1.30
N ALA A 24 -43.70 19.31 -2.35
CA ALA A 24 -42.53 19.72 -3.11
C ALA A 24 -41.58 20.60 -2.26
N LEU A 25 -42.14 21.50 -1.42
CA LEU A 25 -41.37 22.32 -0.48
C LEU A 25 -40.63 21.46 0.53
N ASP A 26 -41.28 20.46 1.13
CA ASP A 26 -40.68 19.53 2.08
C ASP A 26 -39.54 18.72 1.42
N THR A 27 -39.70 18.34 0.17
CA THR A 27 -38.66 17.65 -0.60
C THR A 27 -37.45 18.54 -0.81
N SER A 28 -37.66 19.81 -1.24
CA SER A 28 -36.58 20.78 -1.41
C SER A 28 -35.88 21.10 -0.10
N PHE A 29 -36.61 21.19 1.03
CA PHE A 29 -36.03 21.34 2.36
C PHE A 29 -35.15 20.17 2.76
N LYS A 30 -35.60 18.93 2.53
CA LYS A 30 -34.81 17.72 2.81
C LYS A 30 -33.52 17.69 1.99
N ARG A 31 -33.58 18.02 0.70
CA ARG A 31 -32.43 18.09 -0.21
C ARG A 31 -31.43 19.17 0.19
N LEU A 32 -31.92 20.35 0.53
CA LEU A 32 -31.10 21.49 0.93
C LEU A 32 -30.42 21.22 2.29
N SER A 33 -31.15 20.62 3.25
CA SER A 33 -30.64 20.28 4.57
C SER A 33 -29.62 19.15 4.54
N SER A 34 -29.82 18.12 3.69
CA SER A 34 -28.89 16.99 3.56
C SER A 34 -27.72 17.26 2.62
N GLY A 35 -27.87 18.22 1.68
CA GLY A 35 -26.95 18.44 0.57
C GLY A 35 -27.05 17.40 -0.54
N PHE A 36 -28.00 16.45 -0.43
CA PHE A 36 -28.17 15.36 -1.39
C PHE A 36 -29.46 15.48 -2.16
N ARG A 37 -29.40 15.30 -3.48
CA ARG A 37 -30.55 15.18 -4.37
C ARG A 37 -31.28 13.85 -4.15
N ILE A 38 -30.51 12.77 -3.92
CA ILE A 38 -31.02 11.42 -3.61
C ILE A 38 -30.74 11.16 -2.12
N ASN A 39 -31.81 11.25 -1.31
CA ASN A 39 -31.74 11.05 0.14
C ASN A 39 -32.26 9.68 0.56
N SER A 40 -33.20 9.13 -0.21
CA SER A 40 -33.86 7.85 0.04
C SER A 40 -34.06 7.04 -1.25
N ALA A 41 -34.35 5.75 -1.11
CA ALA A 41 -34.68 4.90 -2.26
C ALA A 41 -35.94 5.34 -3.00
N ALA A 42 -36.82 6.11 -2.35
CA ALA A 42 -38.02 6.66 -2.97
C ALA A 42 -37.71 7.80 -3.97
N ASP A 43 -36.58 8.49 -3.80
CA ASP A 43 -36.16 9.57 -4.71
C ASP A 43 -35.60 9.03 -6.02
N ASP A 44 -34.71 8.03 -5.95
CA ASP A 44 -34.13 7.33 -7.11
C ASP A 44 -33.43 6.04 -6.60
N ALA A 45 -34.09 4.91 -6.76
CA ALA A 45 -33.56 3.61 -6.34
C ALA A 45 -32.30 3.19 -7.15
N ALA A 46 -32.28 3.49 -8.45
CA ALA A 46 -31.16 3.12 -9.31
C ALA A 46 -29.93 4.00 -9.01
N GLY A 47 -30.13 5.31 -8.89
CA GLY A 47 -29.08 6.26 -8.53
C GLY A 47 -28.48 5.98 -7.14
N LEU A 48 -29.32 5.62 -6.16
CA LEU A 48 -28.85 5.24 -4.83
C LEU A 48 -27.97 3.98 -4.88
N GLN A 49 -28.40 2.93 -5.57
CA GLN A 49 -27.60 1.70 -5.72
C GLN A 49 -26.25 1.96 -6.38
N ILE A 50 -26.21 2.80 -7.42
CA ILE A 50 -24.96 3.18 -8.08
C ILE A 50 -24.07 3.97 -7.12
N ALA A 51 -24.61 4.94 -6.39
CA ALA A 51 -23.88 5.76 -5.43
C ALA A 51 -23.29 4.93 -4.29
N ASP A 52 -24.01 3.93 -3.79
CA ASP A 52 -23.56 3.02 -2.75
C ASP A 52 -22.43 2.11 -3.23
N ARG A 53 -22.53 1.60 -4.47
CA ARG A 53 -21.44 0.83 -5.10
C ARG A 53 -20.19 1.68 -5.31
N LEU A 54 -20.32 2.91 -5.77
CA LEU A 54 -19.21 3.86 -5.90
C LEU A 54 -18.60 4.17 -4.54
N THR A 55 -19.41 4.36 -3.50
CA THR A 55 -18.95 4.60 -2.13
C THR A 55 -18.14 3.41 -1.60
N SER A 56 -18.61 2.18 -1.82
CA SER A 56 -17.90 0.97 -1.45
C SER A 56 -16.54 0.87 -2.17
N GLN A 57 -16.49 1.20 -3.46
CA GLN A 57 -15.23 1.22 -4.22
C GLN A 57 -14.26 2.29 -3.69
N ILE A 58 -14.73 3.51 -3.44
CA ILE A 58 -13.92 4.60 -2.87
C ILE A 58 -13.34 4.20 -1.52
N ASN A 59 -14.15 3.61 -0.63
CA ASN A 59 -13.70 3.14 0.67
C ASN A 59 -12.65 2.03 0.54
N GLY A 60 -12.85 1.09 -0.40
CA GLY A 60 -11.90 0.04 -0.71
C GLY A 60 -10.56 0.58 -1.23
N LEU A 61 -10.58 1.55 -2.14
CA LEU A 61 -9.37 2.21 -2.65
C LEU A 61 -8.63 2.99 -1.56
N ASN A 62 -9.36 3.70 -0.70
CA ASN A 62 -8.76 4.42 0.42
C ASN A 62 -8.11 3.47 1.43
N GLN A 63 -8.72 2.30 1.70
CA GLN A 63 -8.08 1.26 2.50
C GLN A 63 -6.87 0.65 1.79
N GLY A 64 -6.97 0.40 0.48
CA GLY A 64 -5.87 -0.07 -0.34
C GLY A 64 -4.66 0.88 -0.31
N ASN A 65 -4.90 2.19 -0.33
CA ASN A 65 -3.84 3.19 -0.19
C ASN A 65 -3.16 3.14 1.19
N ARG A 66 -3.92 2.93 2.27
CA ARG A 66 -3.32 2.73 3.61
C ARG A 66 -2.47 1.47 3.66
N ASN A 67 -3.00 0.36 3.17
CA ASN A 67 -2.26 -0.91 3.13
C ASN A 67 -0.97 -0.80 2.27
N ALA A 68 -1.01 -0.02 1.18
CA ALA A 68 0.17 0.23 0.35
C ALA A 68 1.23 1.05 1.10
N ASN A 69 0.82 2.06 1.89
CA ASN A 69 1.75 2.82 2.75
C ASN A 69 2.36 1.94 3.85
N ASP A 70 1.58 1.03 4.44
CA ASP A 70 2.09 0.06 5.41
C ASP A 70 3.14 -0.85 4.75
N GLY A 71 2.89 -1.30 3.51
CA GLY A 71 3.86 -2.06 2.72
C GLY A 71 5.14 -1.29 2.39
N ILE A 72 5.04 0.01 2.10
CA ILE A 72 6.20 0.88 1.90
C ILE A 72 7.01 1.01 3.19
N SER A 73 6.35 1.26 4.33
CA SER A 73 7.01 1.41 5.63
C SER A 73 7.76 0.14 6.04
N LEU A 74 7.17 -1.03 5.78
CA LEU A 74 7.79 -2.33 6.01
C LEU A 74 9.02 -2.53 5.11
N ALA A 75 8.90 -2.21 3.81
CA ALA A 75 10.01 -2.32 2.87
C ALA A 75 11.17 -1.38 3.24
N GLN A 76 10.87 -0.16 3.71
CA GLN A 76 11.86 0.80 4.19
C GLN A 76 12.57 0.33 5.47
N THR A 77 11.85 -0.30 6.39
CA THR A 77 12.45 -0.88 7.61
C THR A 77 13.43 -2.01 7.24
N ALA A 78 13.03 -2.90 6.34
CA ALA A 78 13.91 -3.97 5.86
C ALA A 78 15.12 -3.41 5.09
N GLU A 79 14.92 -2.40 4.24
CA GLU A 79 16.00 -1.74 3.49
C GLU A 79 17.01 -1.07 4.41
N GLY A 80 16.54 -0.35 5.46
CA GLY A 80 17.44 0.28 6.43
C GLY A 80 18.31 -0.73 7.18
N ALA A 81 17.73 -1.85 7.58
CA ALA A 81 18.51 -2.94 8.22
C ALA A 81 19.53 -3.56 7.24
N LEU A 82 19.17 -3.76 5.97
CA LEU A 82 20.09 -4.27 4.96
C LEU A 82 21.20 -3.28 4.60
N ASP A 83 20.99 -1.97 4.75
CA ASP A 83 22.03 -0.95 4.58
C ASP A 83 23.11 -1.06 5.64
N GLU A 84 22.70 -1.28 6.90
CA GLU A 84 23.65 -1.55 8.00
C GLU A 84 24.44 -2.85 7.76
N VAL A 85 23.76 -3.91 7.29
CA VAL A 85 24.45 -5.16 6.92
C VAL A 85 25.48 -4.91 5.80
N THR A 86 25.13 -4.11 4.78
CA THR A 86 26.06 -3.75 3.70
C THR A 86 27.28 -3.01 4.24
N SER A 87 27.07 -2.05 5.16
CA SER A 87 28.15 -1.28 5.79
C SER A 87 29.11 -2.18 6.60
N MET A 88 28.57 -3.16 7.32
CA MET A 88 29.37 -4.14 8.07
C MET A 88 30.13 -5.09 7.14
N LEU A 89 29.54 -5.55 6.06
CA LEU A 89 30.23 -6.37 5.04
C LEU A 89 31.37 -5.57 4.38
N GLN A 90 31.17 -4.29 4.08
CA GLN A 90 32.25 -3.42 3.56
C GLN A 90 33.39 -3.24 4.58
N ARG A 91 33.06 -3.10 5.86
CA ARG A 91 34.06 -3.06 6.94
C ARG A 91 34.82 -4.39 7.01
N MET A 92 34.10 -5.51 6.97
CA MET A 92 34.68 -6.86 6.94
C MET A 92 35.62 -7.03 5.73
N ARG A 93 35.26 -6.51 4.57
CA ARG A 93 36.10 -6.52 3.38
C ARG A 93 37.39 -5.75 3.59
N THR A 94 37.35 -4.56 4.21
CA THR A 94 38.54 -3.77 4.53
C THR A 94 39.44 -4.48 5.53
N LEU A 95 38.91 -5.14 6.54
CA LEU A 95 39.66 -5.94 7.50
C LEU A 95 40.32 -7.16 6.86
N ALA A 96 39.60 -7.85 5.96
CA ALA A 96 40.14 -8.95 5.21
C ALA A 96 41.29 -8.50 4.30
N GLN A 97 41.17 -7.34 3.64
CA GLN A 97 42.25 -6.76 2.85
C GLN A 97 43.45 -6.37 3.72
N GLN A 98 43.22 -5.83 4.91
CA GLN A 98 44.29 -5.52 5.86
C GLN A 98 44.99 -6.81 6.31
N SER A 99 44.24 -7.86 6.69
CA SER A 99 44.82 -9.14 7.13
C SER A 99 45.54 -9.87 6.00
N ALA A 100 45.12 -9.71 4.72
CA ALA A 100 45.79 -10.30 3.57
C ALA A 100 47.21 -9.72 3.31
N ASN A 101 47.56 -8.58 3.96
CA ASN A 101 48.88 -8.00 3.78
C ASN A 101 49.95 -8.87 4.45
N GLY A 102 51.01 -9.17 3.71
CA GLY A 102 52.16 -10.01 4.17
C GLY A 102 53.03 -9.37 5.25
N SER A 103 52.81 -8.10 5.59
CA SER A 103 53.56 -7.43 6.68
C SER A 103 52.98 -7.69 8.07
N ASN A 104 51.76 -8.26 8.18
CA ASN A 104 51.09 -8.53 9.45
C ASN A 104 51.60 -9.82 10.07
N THR A 105 51.79 -9.79 11.41
CA THR A 105 52.08 -10.96 12.22
C THR A 105 50.82 -11.80 12.44
N ASP A 106 50.99 -13.03 12.95
CA ASP A 106 49.83 -13.87 13.30
C ASP A 106 49.02 -13.26 14.45
N GLU A 107 49.65 -12.53 15.36
CA GLU A 107 49.02 -11.82 16.46
C GLU A 107 48.17 -10.64 15.96
N ASP A 108 48.66 -9.87 14.96
CA ASP A 108 47.89 -8.80 14.31
C ASP A 108 46.64 -9.35 13.62
N ARG A 109 46.78 -10.52 12.96
CA ARG A 109 45.65 -11.19 12.28
C ARG A 109 44.62 -11.70 13.26
N LEU A 110 45.04 -12.16 14.49
CA LEU A 110 44.08 -12.54 15.53
C LEU A 110 43.26 -11.35 16.02
N ALA A 111 43.91 -10.19 16.23
CA ALA A 111 43.18 -8.97 16.58
C ALA A 111 42.15 -8.54 15.52
N ILE A 112 42.52 -8.69 14.24
CA ILE A 112 41.58 -8.44 13.11
C ILE A 112 40.46 -9.47 13.11
N GLN A 113 40.74 -10.75 13.47
CA GLN A 113 39.73 -11.80 13.57
C GLN A 113 38.67 -11.47 14.62
N ASP A 114 39.06 -10.96 15.80
CA ASP A 114 38.13 -10.56 16.85
C ASP A 114 37.13 -9.48 16.38
N GLU A 115 37.60 -8.53 15.53
CA GLU A 115 36.72 -7.52 14.93
C GLU A 115 35.79 -8.15 13.90
N VAL A 116 36.28 -9.06 13.05
CA VAL A 116 35.45 -9.79 12.07
C VAL A 116 34.37 -10.62 12.75
N ASP A 117 34.74 -11.31 13.88
CA ASP A 117 33.78 -12.09 14.65
C ASP A 117 32.69 -11.22 15.29
N SER A 118 33.09 -10.02 15.76
CA SER A 118 32.12 -9.05 16.30
C SER A 118 31.17 -8.53 15.26
N LEU A 119 31.65 -8.21 14.04
CA LEU A 119 30.82 -7.80 12.92
C LEU A 119 29.87 -8.93 12.47
N THR A 120 30.36 -10.17 12.47
CA THR A 120 29.54 -11.34 12.13
C THR A 120 28.39 -11.54 13.09
N LYS A 121 28.66 -11.41 14.41
CA LYS A 121 27.61 -11.49 15.44
C LYS A 121 26.59 -10.37 15.28
N GLU A 122 27.04 -9.17 14.94
CA GLU A 122 26.16 -8.02 14.75
C GLU A 122 25.28 -8.16 13.48
N ILE A 123 25.82 -8.67 12.38
CA ILE A 123 25.05 -9.00 11.17
C ILE A 123 23.93 -10.01 11.52
N ASN A 124 24.27 -11.07 12.26
CA ASN A 124 23.28 -12.07 12.64
C ASN A 124 22.24 -11.48 13.61
N ARG A 125 22.66 -10.64 14.55
CA ARG A 125 21.74 -9.94 15.46
C ARG A 125 20.75 -9.05 14.72
N ILE A 126 21.21 -8.28 13.71
CA ILE A 126 20.34 -7.46 12.89
C ILE A 126 19.33 -8.33 12.12
N ALA A 127 19.78 -9.48 11.60
CA ALA A 127 18.88 -10.38 10.87
C ALA A 127 17.79 -10.97 11.77
N GLU A 128 18.08 -11.23 13.04
CA GLU A 128 17.14 -11.77 14.03
C GLU A 128 16.25 -10.69 14.65
N ASP A 129 16.84 -9.53 15.04
CA ASP A 129 16.14 -8.48 15.79
C ASP A 129 15.27 -7.56 14.89
N THR A 130 15.47 -7.55 13.58
CA THR A 130 14.71 -6.66 12.70
C THR A 130 13.28 -7.13 12.57
N THR A 131 12.37 -6.47 13.30
CA THR A 131 10.95 -6.80 13.32
C THR A 131 10.08 -5.61 12.88
N PHE A 132 8.91 -5.91 12.34
CA PHE A 132 7.87 -4.94 12.06
C PHE A 132 6.52 -5.49 12.55
N GLY A 133 5.89 -4.79 13.51
CA GLY A 133 4.63 -5.23 14.10
C GLY A 133 4.73 -6.60 14.80
N GLY A 134 5.91 -6.97 15.32
CA GLY A 134 6.16 -8.27 15.96
C GLY A 134 6.40 -9.44 15.01
N LYS A 135 6.61 -9.15 13.70
CA LYS A 135 7.04 -10.14 12.71
C LYS A 135 8.47 -9.88 12.32
N GLU A 136 9.29 -10.91 12.36
CA GLU A 136 10.67 -10.90 11.87
C GLU A 136 10.66 -10.69 10.35
N LEU A 137 11.54 -9.79 9.87
CA LEU A 137 11.60 -9.44 8.45
C LEU A 137 12.73 -10.13 7.73
N LEU A 138 13.88 -10.29 8.38
CA LEU A 138 15.13 -10.73 7.77
C LEU A 138 15.47 -12.19 8.06
N ASP A 139 14.64 -12.91 8.79
CA ASP A 139 14.79 -14.33 9.13
C ASP A 139 14.65 -15.28 7.92
N GLY A 140 14.24 -14.74 6.76
CA GLY A 140 13.99 -15.49 5.52
C GLY A 140 12.64 -16.19 5.47
N SER A 141 11.78 -16.07 6.48
CA SER A 141 10.44 -16.66 6.48
C SER A 141 9.37 -15.69 5.95
N TYR A 142 9.65 -14.39 5.99
CA TYR A 142 8.66 -13.36 5.72
C TYR A 142 8.18 -13.34 4.27
N GLU A 143 6.88 -13.49 4.11
CA GLU A 143 6.17 -13.33 2.86
C GLU A 143 4.77 -12.76 3.14
N ALA A 144 4.39 -11.69 2.46
CA ALA A 144 3.09 -11.06 2.63
C ALA A 144 2.54 -10.56 1.30
N ASN A 145 1.21 -10.62 1.17
CA ASN A 145 0.48 -10.03 0.07
C ASN A 145 -0.35 -8.86 0.60
N PHE A 146 -0.06 -7.67 0.14
CA PHE A 146 -0.78 -6.45 0.52
C PHE A 146 -1.96 -6.25 -0.43
N GLN A 147 -3.17 -6.23 0.12
CA GLN A 147 -4.38 -5.90 -0.64
C GLN A 147 -4.40 -4.40 -0.92
N VAL A 148 -4.15 -4.03 -2.16
CA VAL A 148 -4.05 -2.63 -2.58
C VAL A 148 -5.28 -2.15 -3.34
N GLY A 149 -6.08 -3.03 -3.92
CA GLY A 149 -7.27 -2.66 -4.69
C GLY A 149 -8.58 -2.87 -3.94
N ALA A 150 -9.67 -2.31 -4.47
CA ALA A 150 -11.02 -2.43 -3.92
C ALA A 150 -11.65 -3.82 -4.15
N ASN A 151 -11.14 -4.61 -5.10
CA ASN A 151 -11.66 -5.93 -5.43
C ASN A 151 -10.72 -7.03 -4.89
N ALA A 152 -11.27 -8.24 -4.71
CA ALA A 152 -10.50 -9.40 -4.27
C ALA A 152 -9.32 -9.70 -5.22
N ALA A 153 -8.23 -10.21 -4.66
CA ALA A 153 -7.02 -10.59 -5.37
C ALA A 153 -6.23 -9.46 -6.07
N GLN A 154 -6.53 -8.20 -5.79
CA GLN A 154 -5.73 -7.05 -6.24
C GLN A 154 -4.61 -6.78 -5.24
N THR A 155 -3.57 -7.62 -5.24
CA THR A 155 -2.50 -7.61 -4.26
C THR A 155 -1.14 -7.28 -4.89
N ILE A 156 -0.24 -6.74 -4.07
CA ILE A 156 1.20 -6.65 -4.36
C ILE A 156 1.90 -7.54 -3.36
N GLY A 157 2.63 -8.55 -3.87
CA GLY A 157 3.43 -9.44 -3.06
C GLY A 157 4.74 -8.79 -2.62
N PHE A 158 5.13 -9.07 -1.39
CA PHE A 158 6.40 -8.75 -0.77
C PHE A 158 6.97 -10.03 -0.17
N SER A 159 8.19 -10.41 -0.53
CA SER A 159 8.82 -11.63 -0.02
C SER A 159 10.29 -11.38 0.33
N MET A 160 10.71 -11.87 1.49
CA MET A 160 12.10 -11.91 1.95
C MET A 160 12.68 -13.34 1.89
N LYS A 161 11.90 -14.31 1.42
CA LYS A 161 12.30 -15.73 1.36
C LYS A 161 13.38 -16.02 0.33
N THR A 162 13.38 -15.29 -0.78
CA THR A 162 14.24 -15.57 -1.93
C THR A 162 14.95 -14.31 -2.40
N VAL A 163 16.10 -14.46 -3.03
CA VAL A 163 16.84 -13.37 -3.65
C VAL A 163 16.87 -13.57 -5.15
N GLY A 164 16.28 -12.65 -5.91
CA GLY A 164 16.14 -12.73 -7.35
C GLY A 164 14.96 -13.59 -7.82
N ASP A 165 14.73 -13.60 -9.13
CA ASP A 165 13.66 -14.38 -9.75
C ASP A 165 14.04 -15.87 -9.77
N THR A 166 13.27 -16.69 -9.07
CA THR A 166 13.46 -18.15 -9.01
C THR A 166 12.87 -18.86 -10.23
N SER A 167 12.10 -18.19 -11.07
CA SER A 167 11.38 -18.80 -12.19
C SER A 167 12.24 -19.08 -13.42
N GLN A 168 13.44 -18.47 -13.49
CA GLN A 168 14.27 -18.55 -14.70
C GLN A 168 15.32 -19.66 -14.69
N ASP A 169 15.75 -20.17 -13.51
CA ASP A 169 17.00 -20.94 -13.42
C ASP A 169 16.91 -22.27 -12.64
N GLY A 170 15.78 -22.57 -11.98
CA GLY A 170 15.64 -23.75 -11.13
C GLY A 170 16.62 -23.81 -9.94
N GLN A 171 17.37 -22.75 -9.71
CA GLN A 171 18.38 -22.65 -8.67
C GLN A 171 17.75 -22.30 -7.32
N ASN A 172 18.21 -22.95 -6.26
CA ASN A 172 17.72 -22.68 -4.91
C ASN A 172 18.26 -21.33 -4.40
N ARG A 173 17.45 -20.30 -4.48
CA ARG A 173 17.74 -18.94 -3.97
C ARG A 173 16.96 -18.65 -2.68
N SER A 174 16.54 -19.71 -1.98
CA SER A 174 15.77 -19.59 -0.74
C SER A 174 16.68 -19.36 0.45
N LEU A 175 16.42 -18.28 1.17
CA LEU A 175 17.06 -17.94 2.45
C LEU A 175 16.41 -18.65 3.64
N ALA A 176 15.17 -19.13 3.48
CA ALA A 176 14.34 -19.66 4.57
C ALA A 176 14.97 -20.88 5.29
N ALA A 177 15.72 -21.68 4.58
CA ALA A 177 16.33 -22.91 5.16
C ALA A 177 17.64 -22.65 5.94
N GLN A 178 18.19 -21.44 5.87
CA GLN A 178 19.53 -21.12 6.36
C GLN A 178 19.57 -19.89 7.31
N GLY A 179 18.42 -19.51 7.88
CA GLY A 179 18.36 -18.38 8.83
C GLY A 179 18.31 -16.99 8.18
N GLY A 180 17.76 -16.87 6.97
CA GLY A 180 17.48 -15.57 6.35
C GLY A 180 18.72 -14.80 5.90
N PHE A 181 18.78 -13.51 6.27
CA PHE A 181 19.89 -12.60 5.98
C PHE A 181 21.04 -12.68 7.03
N THR A 182 21.15 -13.76 7.78
CA THR A 182 22.37 -14.07 8.54
C THR A 182 23.54 -14.31 7.59
N LEU A 183 24.77 -14.27 8.11
CA LEU A 183 25.95 -14.51 7.30
C LEU A 183 25.90 -15.87 6.56
N SER A 184 25.48 -16.93 7.24
CA SER A 184 25.36 -18.28 6.65
C SER A 184 24.20 -18.36 5.64
N GLY A 185 23.09 -17.68 5.88
CA GLY A 185 21.96 -17.63 4.95
C GLY A 185 22.33 -16.94 3.64
N MET A 186 22.96 -15.78 3.70
CA MET A 186 23.48 -15.07 2.53
C MET A 186 24.51 -15.91 1.75
N ALA A 187 25.41 -16.59 2.47
CA ALA A 187 26.42 -17.47 1.88
C ALA A 187 25.80 -18.64 1.10
N SER A 188 24.69 -19.20 1.57
CA SER A 188 24.01 -20.31 0.91
C SER A 188 23.51 -19.97 -0.50
N VAL A 189 23.18 -18.70 -0.76
CA VAL A 189 22.67 -18.22 -2.06
C VAL A 189 23.69 -17.41 -2.86
N ALA A 190 24.85 -17.10 -2.27
CA ALA A 190 25.87 -16.24 -2.87
C ALA A 190 26.37 -16.78 -4.23
N SER A 191 26.59 -18.09 -4.36
CA SER A 191 27.02 -18.70 -5.61
C SER A 191 25.96 -18.60 -6.71
N THR A 192 24.68 -18.71 -6.35
CA THR A 192 23.57 -18.63 -7.31
C THR A 192 23.28 -17.20 -7.73
N VAL A 193 23.52 -16.23 -6.85
CA VAL A 193 23.33 -14.80 -7.14
C VAL A 193 24.49 -14.24 -7.95
N SER A 194 25.72 -14.58 -7.59
CA SER A 194 26.94 -14.15 -8.31
C SER A 194 27.20 -14.92 -9.60
N GLY A 195 26.53 -16.08 -9.78
CA GLY A 195 26.75 -16.97 -10.92
C GLY A 195 28.08 -17.73 -10.89
N LYS A 196 28.84 -17.64 -9.79
CA LYS A 196 30.16 -18.28 -9.63
C LYS A 196 30.29 -18.90 -8.24
N GLY A 197 30.91 -20.07 -8.15
CA GLY A 197 31.29 -20.64 -6.86
C GLY A 197 32.47 -19.89 -6.20
N LEU A 198 32.67 -20.10 -4.90
CA LEU A 198 33.76 -19.44 -4.16
C LEU A 198 35.13 -19.76 -4.77
N THR A 199 35.35 -21.00 -5.22
CA THR A 199 36.57 -21.43 -5.91
C THR A 199 36.87 -20.62 -7.16
N ALA A 200 35.84 -20.24 -7.94
CA ALA A 200 36.01 -19.45 -9.14
C ALA A 200 36.29 -17.96 -8.84
N HIS A 201 35.86 -17.43 -7.69
CA HIS A 201 36.21 -16.08 -7.23
C HIS A 201 37.62 -16.03 -6.65
N ALA A 202 38.06 -17.14 -6.05
CA ALA A 202 39.36 -17.26 -5.41
C ALA A 202 40.43 -17.91 -6.30
N ASP A 203 40.22 -17.98 -7.61
CA ASP A 203 41.11 -18.66 -8.57
C ASP A 203 42.55 -18.11 -8.54
N GLY A 204 42.75 -16.83 -8.22
CA GLY A 204 44.05 -16.22 -7.99
C GLY A 204 44.70 -16.48 -6.63
N VAL A 205 43.94 -16.98 -5.63
CA VAL A 205 44.45 -17.14 -4.24
C VAL A 205 45.51 -18.22 -4.16
N SER A 206 45.36 -19.33 -4.87
CA SER A 206 46.32 -20.43 -4.93
C SER A 206 47.69 -19.99 -5.48
N VAL A 207 47.71 -19.02 -6.39
CA VAL A 207 48.95 -18.48 -6.98
C VAL A 207 49.75 -17.67 -5.95
N VAL A 208 49.04 -16.96 -5.04
CA VAL A 208 49.67 -16.07 -4.04
C VAL A 208 50.06 -16.84 -2.78
N SER A 209 49.24 -17.79 -2.35
CA SER A 209 49.40 -18.49 -1.07
C SER A 209 50.11 -19.85 -1.20
N GLY A 210 50.22 -20.41 -2.41
CA GLY A 210 50.72 -21.76 -2.64
C GLY A 210 49.82 -22.89 -2.11
N ALA A 211 48.66 -22.55 -1.53
CA ALA A 211 47.69 -23.51 -1.02
C ALA A 211 46.60 -23.73 -2.04
N ALA A 212 46.35 -24.98 -2.43
CA ALA A 212 45.26 -25.33 -3.33
C ALA A 212 43.92 -25.12 -2.62
N ILE A 213 43.04 -24.36 -3.26
CA ILE A 213 41.66 -24.23 -2.83
C ILE A 213 40.96 -25.56 -3.09
N SER A 214 40.36 -26.14 -2.04
CA SER A 214 39.66 -27.40 -2.14
C SER A 214 38.34 -27.24 -2.88
N SER A 215 37.95 -28.24 -3.68
CA SER A 215 36.62 -28.29 -4.31
C SER A 215 35.47 -28.34 -3.29
N GLY A 216 35.78 -28.55 -2.00
CA GLY A 216 34.84 -28.52 -0.88
C GLY A 216 34.63 -27.12 -0.26
N ASP A 217 35.44 -26.11 -0.65
CA ASP A 217 35.31 -24.75 -0.17
C ASP A 217 34.15 -24.06 -0.84
N THR A 218 32.97 -24.18 -0.24
CA THR A 218 31.73 -23.53 -0.69
C THR A 218 31.49 -22.26 0.14
N PHE A 219 30.70 -21.32 -0.39
CA PHE A 219 30.29 -20.12 0.37
C PHE A 219 29.68 -20.49 1.72
N ALA A 220 28.79 -21.49 1.77
CA ALA A 220 28.12 -21.91 2.98
C ALA A 220 29.07 -22.53 4.01
N ALA A 221 30.13 -23.20 3.57
CA ALA A 221 31.14 -23.80 4.48
C ALA A 221 32.10 -22.73 5.03
N THR A 222 32.43 -21.70 4.26
CA THR A 222 33.44 -20.71 4.59
C THR A 222 32.84 -19.49 5.34
N PHE A 223 31.62 -19.09 4.99
CA PHE A 223 30.95 -17.89 5.52
C PHE A 223 29.83 -18.28 6.49
N SER A 224 30.19 -18.92 7.60
CA SER A 224 29.29 -19.09 8.75
C SER A 224 29.87 -18.37 9.97
N ALA A 225 29.02 -18.15 10.98
CA ALA A 225 29.44 -17.47 12.20
C ALA A 225 30.61 -18.13 12.93
N SER A 226 30.90 -19.41 12.66
CA SER A 226 31.96 -20.19 13.29
C SER A 226 33.16 -20.54 12.38
N THR A 227 33.04 -20.29 11.07
CA THR A 227 34.07 -20.76 10.11
C THR A 227 34.76 -19.62 9.36
N ILE A 228 34.17 -18.40 9.35
CA ILE A 228 34.82 -17.25 8.73
C ILE A 228 36.13 -16.95 9.44
N SER A 229 37.24 -16.91 8.69
CA SER A 229 38.55 -16.70 9.24
C SER A 229 39.40 -15.80 8.39
N VAL A 230 40.15 -14.92 9.03
CA VAL A 230 41.19 -14.05 8.44
C VAL A 230 42.53 -14.23 9.12
N THR A 231 42.70 -15.32 9.89
CA THR A 231 43.94 -15.62 10.69
C THR A 231 45.12 -15.99 9.82
N SER A 232 44.92 -16.37 8.56
CA SER A 232 46.00 -16.60 7.62
C SER A 232 45.80 -15.73 6.35
N GLN A 233 46.89 -15.48 5.62
CA GLN A 233 46.84 -14.71 4.38
C GLN A 233 45.89 -15.36 3.36
N THR A 234 45.89 -16.71 3.27
CA THR A 234 44.99 -17.45 2.38
C THR A 234 43.53 -17.26 2.75
N ASN A 235 43.19 -17.44 4.03
CA ASN A 235 41.81 -17.24 4.51
C ASN A 235 41.33 -15.80 4.34
N ALA A 236 42.21 -14.83 4.60
CA ALA A 236 41.92 -13.42 4.40
C ALA A 236 41.60 -13.10 2.92
N GLN A 237 42.33 -13.69 1.97
CA GLN A 237 42.05 -13.53 0.54
C GLN A 237 40.77 -14.25 0.10
N MET A 238 40.47 -15.43 0.67
CA MET A 238 39.19 -16.12 0.45
C MET A 238 38.01 -15.30 0.98
N THR A 239 38.17 -14.73 2.18
CA THR A 239 37.15 -13.83 2.75
C THR A 239 36.96 -12.61 1.90
N LEU A 240 38.03 -11.98 1.42
CA LEU A 240 37.99 -10.83 0.52
C LEU A 240 37.24 -11.15 -0.78
N ALA A 241 37.55 -12.31 -1.42
CA ALA A 241 36.91 -12.73 -2.64
C ALA A 241 35.40 -13.05 -2.47
N GLY A 242 35.02 -13.57 -1.30
CA GLY A 242 33.66 -14.00 -1.02
C GLY A 242 32.73 -12.88 -0.53
N VAL A 243 33.25 -11.91 0.23
CA VAL A 243 32.43 -10.82 0.78
C VAL A 243 31.76 -10.00 -0.33
N ASP A 244 32.41 -9.79 -1.47
CA ASP A 244 31.82 -9.09 -2.61
C ASP A 244 30.56 -9.81 -3.14
N SER A 245 30.52 -11.14 -3.10
CA SER A 245 29.34 -11.92 -3.46
C SER A 245 28.21 -11.80 -2.42
N LEU A 246 28.57 -11.69 -1.11
CA LEU A 246 27.57 -11.43 -0.06
C LEU A 246 26.95 -10.05 -0.21
N ILE A 247 27.75 -9.04 -0.49
CA ILE A 247 27.27 -7.68 -0.79
C ILE A 247 26.32 -7.72 -1.97
N ALA A 248 26.65 -8.46 -3.06
CA ALA A 248 25.77 -8.59 -4.22
C ALA A 248 24.41 -9.24 -3.88
N VAL A 249 24.36 -10.18 -2.92
CA VAL A 249 23.09 -10.75 -2.41
C VAL A 249 22.23 -9.67 -1.77
N VAL A 250 22.82 -8.87 -0.87
CA VAL A 250 22.12 -7.79 -0.18
C VAL A 250 21.67 -6.71 -1.15
N ASP A 251 22.54 -6.25 -2.05
CA ASP A 251 22.23 -5.21 -3.02
C ASP A 251 21.10 -5.65 -3.98
N LYS A 252 21.11 -6.91 -4.39
CA LYS A 252 20.04 -7.46 -5.23
C LYS A 252 18.70 -7.42 -4.49
N LYS A 253 18.70 -7.77 -3.20
CA LYS A 253 17.47 -7.69 -2.39
C LYS A 253 17.02 -6.25 -2.19
N ARG A 254 17.93 -5.34 -1.91
CA ARG A 254 17.62 -3.89 -1.83
C ARG A 254 17.01 -3.36 -3.13
N ALA A 255 17.54 -3.77 -4.28
CA ALA A 255 16.97 -3.40 -5.58
C ALA A 255 15.53 -3.93 -5.76
N GLU A 256 15.25 -5.17 -5.31
CA GLU A 256 13.89 -5.73 -5.31
C GLU A 256 12.95 -4.92 -4.40
N LEU A 257 13.41 -4.55 -3.19
CA LEU A 257 12.64 -3.72 -2.26
C LEU A 257 12.33 -2.35 -2.87
N GLY A 258 13.31 -1.70 -3.49
CA GLY A 258 13.12 -0.45 -4.21
C GLY A 258 12.10 -0.56 -5.36
N ALA A 259 12.13 -1.66 -6.10
CA ALA A 259 11.16 -1.93 -7.16
C ALA A 259 9.72 -2.11 -6.60
N VAL A 260 9.59 -2.81 -5.47
CA VAL A 260 8.29 -3.00 -4.79
C VAL A 260 7.77 -1.65 -4.24
N GLN A 261 8.62 -0.83 -3.63
CA GLN A 261 8.25 0.53 -3.18
C GLN A 261 7.74 1.39 -4.34
N ASN A 262 8.44 1.39 -5.48
CA ASN A 262 8.02 2.12 -6.67
C ASN A 262 6.66 1.61 -7.21
N ARG A 263 6.41 0.31 -7.15
CA ARG A 263 5.11 -0.29 -7.52
C ARG A 263 4.00 0.19 -6.59
N PHE A 264 4.23 0.18 -5.28
CA PHE A 264 3.26 0.72 -4.31
C PHE A 264 2.96 2.19 -4.57
N GLN A 265 3.98 3.03 -4.73
CA GLN A 265 3.80 4.46 -5.02
C GLN A 265 3.05 4.71 -6.33
N SER A 266 3.33 3.94 -7.38
CA SER A 266 2.59 4.02 -8.64
C SER A 266 1.12 3.63 -8.47
N THR A 267 0.85 2.57 -7.68
CA THR A 267 -0.50 2.12 -7.36
C THR A 267 -1.26 3.18 -6.56
N ILE A 268 -0.64 3.79 -5.54
CA ILE A 268 -1.25 4.87 -4.74
C ILE A 268 -1.66 6.04 -5.64
N ARG A 269 -0.77 6.51 -6.53
CA ARG A 269 -1.09 7.61 -7.47
C ARG A 269 -2.25 7.25 -8.39
N ASN A 270 -2.26 6.05 -8.95
CA ASN A 270 -3.35 5.59 -9.82
C ASN A 270 -4.67 5.49 -9.06
N GLN A 271 -4.66 4.92 -7.85
CA GLN A 271 -5.87 4.79 -7.03
C GLN A 271 -6.41 6.13 -6.55
N ALA A 272 -5.53 7.09 -6.25
CA ALA A 272 -5.95 8.46 -5.93
C ALA A 272 -6.74 9.09 -7.08
N ASN A 273 -6.24 8.98 -8.31
CA ASN A 273 -6.93 9.46 -9.51
C ASN A 273 -8.28 8.75 -9.73
N ILE A 274 -8.31 7.44 -9.54
CA ILE A 274 -9.57 6.67 -9.65
C ILE A 274 -10.55 7.09 -8.56
N SER A 275 -10.12 7.23 -7.31
CA SER A 275 -10.96 7.66 -6.19
C SER A 275 -11.54 9.06 -6.41
N GLU A 276 -10.76 9.98 -6.95
CA GLU A 276 -11.21 11.33 -7.32
C GLU A 276 -12.29 11.27 -8.40
N ASN A 277 -12.07 10.53 -9.48
CA ASN A 277 -13.05 10.39 -10.57
C ASN A 277 -14.35 9.70 -10.10
N LEU A 278 -14.24 8.69 -9.24
CA LEU A 278 -15.41 8.03 -8.65
C LEU A 278 -16.18 8.96 -7.71
N SER A 279 -15.45 9.78 -6.94
CA SER A 279 -16.06 10.79 -6.06
C SER A 279 -16.79 11.85 -6.85
N ALA A 280 -16.20 12.34 -7.95
CA ALA A 280 -16.85 13.27 -8.87
C ALA A 280 -18.07 12.66 -9.56
N ALA A 281 -18.01 11.38 -9.94
CA ALA A 281 -19.17 10.67 -10.51
C ALA A 281 -20.29 10.49 -9.47
N LYS A 282 -19.94 10.12 -8.23
CA LYS A 282 -20.89 10.00 -7.11
C LYS A 282 -21.56 11.34 -6.82
N SER A 283 -20.79 12.44 -6.78
CA SER A 283 -21.31 13.79 -6.56
C SER A 283 -22.35 14.16 -7.62
N ARG A 284 -22.08 13.93 -8.91
CA ARG A 284 -23.06 14.19 -9.98
C ARG A 284 -24.35 13.39 -9.86
N ILE A 285 -24.29 12.21 -9.26
CA ILE A 285 -25.48 11.36 -9.05
C ILE A 285 -26.24 11.79 -7.81
N LYS A 286 -25.57 11.95 -6.68
CA LYS A 286 -26.19 12.03 -5.35
C LYS A 286 -26.32 13.45 -4.82
N ASP A 287 -25.41 14.36 -5.15
CA ASP A 287 -25.35 15.69 -4.55
C ASP A 287 -26.36 16.65 -5.19
N THR A 288 -26.81 17.63 -4.41
CA THR A 288 -27.73 18.68 -4.84
C THR A 288 -26.98 19.90 -5.34
N ASP A 289 -27.44 20.47 -6.48
CA ASP A 289 -27.09 21.82 -6.86
C ASP A 289 -27.88 22.81 -5.99
N PHE A 290 -27.19 23.43 -5.06
CA PHE A 290 -27.76 24.38 -4.11
C PHE A 290 -28.43 25.57 -4.78
N ALA A 291 -27.91 26.07 -5.92
CA ALA A 291 -28.46 27.21 -6.62
C ALA A 291 -29.82 26.87 -7.22
N THR A 292 -29.89 25.73 -7.89
CA THR A 292 -31.13 25.23 -8.54
C THR A 292 -32.18 24.88 -7.46
N GLU A 293 -31.77 24.22 -6.35
CA GLU A 293 -32.71 23.79 -5.32
C GLU A 293 -33.24 24.98 -4.49
N THR A 294 -32.41 26.03 -4.24
CA THR A 294 -32.87 27.27 -3.60
C THR A 294 -33.87 28.02 -4.47
N ALA A 295 -33.67 28.07 -5.79
CA ALA A 295 -34.65 28.64 -6.71
C ALA A 295 -35.97 27.86 -6.70
N ASN A 296 -35.90 26.53 -6.67
CA ASN A 296 -37.08 25.67 -6.55
C ASN A 296 -37.81 25.89 -5.22
N LEU A 297 -37.07 25.94 -4.10
CA LEU A 297 -37.65 26.23 -2.78
C LEU A 297 -38.37 27.55 -2.76
N THR A 298 -37.76 28.64 -3.27
CA THR A 298 -38.37 29.96 -3.34
C THR A 298 -39.66 29.93 -4.23
N LYS A 299 -39.59 29.26 -5.38
CA LYS A 299 -40.74 29.05 -6.26
C LYS A 299 -41.90 28.35 -5.55
N MET A 300 -41.62 27.27 -4.77
CA MET A 300 -42.65 26.54 -4.04
C MET A 300 -43.24 27.34 -2.89
N GLN A 301 -42.43 28.16 -2.20
CA GLN A 301 -42.92 29.12 -1.19
C GLN A 301 -43.89 30.13 -1.79
N ILE A 302 -43.57 30.75 -2.95
CA ILE A 302 -44.41 31.68 -3.64
C ILE A 302 -45.72 30.99 -4.12
N LEU A 303 -45.63 29.79 -4.66
CA LEU A 303 -46.79 29.02 -5.10
C LEU A 303 -47.69 28.63 -3.91
N GLN A 304 -47.13 28.31 -2.77
CA GLN A 304 -47.88 28.02 -1.53
C GLN A 304 -48.68 29.25 -1.08
N GLN A 305 -48.04 30.43 -1.02
CA GLN A 305 -48.71 31.69 -0.66
C GLN A 305 -49.81 32.05 -1.69
N ALA A 306 -49.52 31.93 -2.97
CA ALA A 306 -50.50 32.18 -4.03
C ALA A 306 -51.69 31.21 -3.95
N SER A 307 -51.44 29.92 -3.67
CA SER A 307 -52.51 28.93 -3.53
C SER A 307 -53.41 29.20 -2.31
N GLN A 308 -52.85 29.72 -1.21
CA GLN A 308 -53.63 30.12 -0.04
C GLN A 308 -54.57 31.30 -0.35
N THR A 309 -54.09 32.32 -1.08
CA THR A 309 -54.92 33.44 -1.52
C THR A 309 -56.01 33.02 -2.50
N ILE A 310 -55.69 32.16 -3.46
CA ILE A 310 -56.66 31.59 -4.41
C ILE A 310 -57.71 30.74 -3.69
N LEU A 311 -57.32 29.93 -2.68
CA LEU A 311 -58.22 29.14 -1.87
C LEU A 311 -59.21 30.04 -1.08
N SER A 312 -58.71 31.10 -0.50
CA SER A 312 -59.55 32.12 0.21
C SER A 312 -60.59 32.75 -0.75
N GLN A 313 -60.14 33.16 -1.96
CA GLN A 313 -61.03 33.71 -3.00
C GLN A 313 -62.05 32.69 -3.50
N ALA A 314 -61.61 31.42 -3.69
CA ALA A 314 -62.47 30.34 -4.17
C ALA A 314 -63.62 30.05 -3.12
N ASN A 315 -63.29 30.15 -1.81
CA ASN A 315 -64.26 29.92 -0.75
C ASN A 315 -65.25 31.06 -0.61
N GLN A 316 -64.92 32.30 -1.03
CA GLN A 316 -65.84 33.46 -1.03
C GLN A 316 -66.86 33.43 -2.18
N ARG A 317 -66.53 32.83 -3.32
CA ARG A 317 -67.42 32.81 -4.52
C ARG A 317 -68.81 32.21 -4.26
N PRO A 318 -68.99 31.07 -3.54
CA PRO A 318 -70.34 30.57 -3.21
C PRO A 318 -71.13 31.48 -2.28
N GLN A 319 -70.46 32.19 -1.36
CA GLN A 319 -71.10 33.16 -0.45
C GLN A 319 -71.64 34.37 -1.20
N ALA A 320 -70.89 34.92 -2.17
CA ALA A 320 -71.36 35.99 -3.05
C ALA A 320 -72.56 35.57 -3.90
N ALA A 321 -72.64 34.30 -4.32
CA ALA A 321 -73.79 33.76 -5.04
C ALA A 321 -75.02 33.58 -4.13
N LEU A 322 -74.84 33.18 -2.90
CA LEU A 322 -75.92 33.13 -1.87
C LEU A 322 -76.47 34.51 -1.51
N SER A 323 -75.61 35.53 -1.43
CA SER A 323 -76.03 36.94 -1.16
C SER A 323 -76.76 37.58 -2.32
N LEU A 324 -76.69 37.02 -3.53
CA LEU A 324 -77.48 37.47 -4.69
C LEU A 324 -78.83 36.75 -4.81
N LEU A 325 -79.05 35.69 -4.11
CA LEU A 325 -80.25 34.85 -4.08
C LEU A 325 -81.15 35.13 -2.85
N GLY A 326 -80.66 35.76 -1.83
CA GLY A 326 -81.34 36.17 -0.61
C GLY A 326 -81.26 37.67 -0.39
#